data_8c26d8d08f1aeb8393b838c0b77767f2
#
_entry.id   8c26d8d08f1aeb8393b838c0b77767f2
#
_cell.length_a   1.000
_cell.length_b   1.000
_cell.length_c   1.000
_cell.angle_alpha   90.00
_cell.angle_beta   90.00
_cell.angle_gamma   90.00
#
_symmetry.space_group_name_H-M   'P 1'
#
loop_
_entity.id
_entity.type
_entity.pdbx_description
1 polymer ?
#
loop_
_entity_poly.entity_id
_entity_poly.type
_entity_poly.pdbx_seq_one_letter_code
_entity_poly.pdbx_strand_id
1 'polypeptide(L)'
;SGWLMSAFLDRISKVRELASAKGLEAVVIRRNPNLAWAIGGRVHVPLTTDAACFDLIIYEDRVVAITNAIEAPRLIAEEFPSEIDVQVIDWWQGRDGKLPTGPKIGCDQPGSDRLDLTKEVELIRQSLVAEDVDRMRSVSVDSAIALGEALKECTNQDREIDVTARIANALWHRNLELVFIGVAGA
;
A
#
# COMPACT_ATOMS: atom_id res chain seq x y z
N SER A 1 -6.12 -0.20 -17.35
CA SER A 1 -5.61 0.67 -18.41
C SER A 1 -4.09 0.57 -18.48
N GLY A 2 -3.48 0.73 -19.67
CA GLY A 2 -2.07 0.42 -19.95
C GLY A 2 -1.02 1.14 -19.08
N TRP A 3 -1.33 2.29 -18.50
CA TRP A 3 -0.42 3.08 -17.65
C TRP A 3 -0.20 2.45 -16.26
N LEU A 4 -1.26 1.96 -15.63
CA LEU A 4 -1.17 1.26 -14.33
C LEU A 4 -0.34 -0.01 -14.45
N MET A 5 -0.46 -0.71 -15.56
CA MET A 5 0.30 -1.91 -15.89
C MET A 5 1.79 -1.62 -16.01
N SER A 6 2.19 -0.54 -16.69
CA SER A 6 3.58 -0.15 -16.86
C SER A 6 4.24 0.15 -15.50
N ALA A 7 3.58 0.93 -14.64
CA ALA A 7 4.10 1.27 -13.32
C ALA A 7 4.23 0.04 -12.39
N PHE A 8 3.28 -0.90 -12.44
CA PHE A 8 3.38 -2.16 -11.70
C PHE A 8 4.61 -2.95 -12.13
N LEU A 9 4.77 -3.18 -13.44
CA LEU A 9 5.90 -3.95 -13.96
C LEU A 9 7.25 -3.29 -13.63
N ASP A 10 7.36 -1.96 -13.68
CA ASP A 10 8.57 -1.24 -13.29
C ASP A 10 8.93 -1.46 -11.82
N ARG A 11 7.93 -1.43 -10.94
CA ARG A 11 8.12 -1.67 -9.50
C ARG A 11 8.53 -3.11 -9.21
N ILE A 12 7.88 -4.08 -9.87
CA ILE A 12 8.24 -5.50 -9.75
C ILE A 12 9.66 -5.75 -10.29
N SER A 13 10.06 -5.11 -11.40
CA SER A 13 11.42 -5.21 -11.94
C SER A 13 12.46 -4.77 -10.91
N LYS A 14 12.25 -3.66 -10.23
CA LYS A 14 13.18 -3.19 -9.16
C LYS A 14 13.32 -4.20 -8.02
N VAL A 15 12.24 -4.87 -7.63
CA VAL A 15 12.30 -5.92 -6.59
C VAL A 15 13.04 -7.16 -7.12
N ARG A 16 12.83 -7.53 -8.38
CA ARG A 16 13.57 -8.63 -9.02
C ARG A 16 15.06 -8.34 -9.16
N GLU A 17 15.43 -7.11 -9.49
CA GLU A 17 16.83 -6.66 -9.50
C GLU A 17 17.48 -6.78 -8.12
N LEU A 18 16.78 -6.39 -7.06
CA LEU A 18 17.23 -6.60 -5.69
C LEU A 18 17.40 -8.09 -5.36
N ALA A 19 16.42 -8.92 -5.72
CA ALA A 19 16.48 -10.37 -5.51
C ALA A 19 17.70 -10.98 -6.22
N SER A 20 17.91 -10.65 -7.48
CA SER A 20 19.04 -11.10 -8.28
C SER A 20 20.38 -10.66 -7.68
N ALA A 21 20.51 -9.40 -7.29
CA ALA A 21 21.72 -8.86 -6.68
C ALA A 21 22.11 -9.56 -5.36
N LYS A 22 21.13 -10.10 -4.64
CA LYS A 22 21.32 -10.83 -3.38
C LYS A 22 21.27 -12.35 -3.55
N GLY A 23 21.11 -12.88 -4.76
CA GLY A 23 21.02 -14.32 -5.03
C GLY A 23 19.79 -14.98 -4.43
N LEU A 24 18.67 -14.26 -4.36
CA LEU A 24 17.41 -14.74 -3.79
C LEU A 24 16.54 -15.39 -4.87
N GLU A 25 15.75 -16.37 -4.46
CA GLU A 25 14.76 -17.07 -5.29
C GLU A 25 13.41 -16.34 -5.31
N ALA A 26 13.09 -15.63 -4.22
CA ALA A 26 11.88 -14.82 -4.13
C ALA A 26 12.01 -13.72 -3.07
N VAL A 27 11.16 -12.69 -3.21
CA VAL A 27 10.96 -11.64 -2.21
C VAL A 27 9.49 -11.64 -1.79
N VAL A 28 9.24 -11.68 -0.49
CA VAL A 28 7.91 -11.58 0.12
C VAL A 28 7.72 -10.15 0.63
N ILE A 29 6.69 -9.48 0.13
CA ILE A 29 6.27 -8.15 0.60
C ILE A 29 5.01 -8.31 1.44
N ARG A 30 5.00 -7.77 2.65
CA ARG A 30 3.92 -7.92 3.65
C ARG A 30 3.42 -6.61 4.22
N ARG A 31 4.29 -5.60 4.32
CA ARG A 31 3.95 -4.33 4.95
C ARG A 31 3.07 -3.48 4.06
N ASN A 32 2.03 -2.87 4.65
CA ASN A 32 1.07 -2.01 3.98
C ASN A 32 1.71 -0.98 3.04
N PRO A 33 2.68 -0.14 3.47
CA PRO A 33 3.23 0.88 2.58
C PRO A 33 3.99 0.31 1.39
N ASN A 34 4.64 -0.85 1.55
CA ASN A 34 5.39 -1.49 0.48
C ASN A 34 4.46 -2.20 -0.52
N LEU A 35 3.38 -2.81 -0.03
CA LEU A 35 2.35 -3.41 -0.88
C LEU A 35 1.57 -2.34 -1.65
N ALA A 36 1.17 -1.23 -0.99
CA ALA A 36 0.51 -0.11 -1.65
C ALA A 36 1.38 0.46 -2.77
N TRP A 37 2.68 0.61 -2.53
CA TRP A 37 3.62 1.00 -3.56
C TRP A 37 3.71 -0.05 -4.68
N ALA A 38 3.88 -1.33 -4.35
CA ALA A 38 4.08 -2.38 -5.36
C ALA A 38 2.91 -2.50 -6.34
N ILE A 39 1.67 -2.52 -5.85
CA ILE A 39 0.48 -2.67 -6.70
C ILE A 39 -0.15 -1.34 -7.13
N GLY A 40 0.17 -0.23 -6.47
CA GLY A 40 -0.41 1.07 -6.76
C GLY A 40 -1.87 1.23 -6.31
N GLY A 41 -2.36 0.36 -5.40
CA GLY A 41 -3.74 0.27 -4.97
C GLY A 41 -3.94 0.31 -3.46
N ARG A 42 -5.19 0.13 -3.02
CA ARG A 42 -5.59 0.08 -1.61
C ARG A 42 -5.38 -1.31 -1.04
N VAL A 43 -4.43 -1.45 -0.13
CA VAL A 43 -3.97 -2.74 0.41
C VAL A 43 -4.41 -3.02 1.85
N HIS A 44 -4.89 -2.01 2.56
CA HIS A 44 -5.25 -2.11 3.97
C HIS A 44 -6.75 -2.33 4.17
N VAL A 45 -7.11 -2.99 5.26
CA VAL A 45 -8.46 -2.99 5.82
C VAL A 45 -8.50 -2.04 7.00
N PRO A 46 -7.75 -2.22 8.10
CA PRO A 46 -7.52 -1.18 9.09
C PRO A 46 -6.17 -0.48 8.84
N LEU A 47 -6.13 0.85 8.89
CA LEU A 47 -4.90 1.65 8.80
C LEU A 47 -3.92 1.43 9.98
N THR A 48 -4.41 0.82 11.06
CA THR A 48 -3.67 0.63 12.30
C THR A 48 -2.75 -0.58 12.31
N THR A 49 -2.85 -1.47 11.31
CA THR A 49 -2.01 -2.66 11.20
C THR A 49 -0.86 -2.43 10.22
N ASP A 50 0.33 -2.90 10.58
CA ASP A 50 1.50 -2.85 9.70
C ASP A 50 1.39 -3.89 8.56
N ALA A 51 0.83 -5.06 8.86
CA ALA A 51 0.56 -6.11 7.89
C ALA A 51 -0.75 -5.86 7.13
N ALA A 52 -0.70 -6.03 5.82
CA ALA A 52 -1.86 -5.91 4.94
C ALA A 52 -2.78 -7.13 4.97
N CYS A 53 -3.90 -7.06 4.26
CA CYS A 53 -4.85 -8.18 4.11
C CYS A 53 -4.38 -9.27 3.14
N PHE A 54 -3.22 -9.09 2.49
CA PHE A 54 -2.58 -10.08 1.64
C PHE A 54 -1.05 -10.00 1.77
N ASP A 55 -0.36 -11.00 1.26
CA ASP A 55 1.10 -11.01 1.07
C ASP A 55 1.41 -11.18 -0.42
N LEU A 56 2.45 -10.52 -0.91
CA LEU A 56 2.88 -10.59 -2.30
C LEU A 56 4.21 -11.33 -2.38
N ILE A 57 4.29 -12.37 -3.18
CA ILE A 57 5.50 -13.15 -3.41
C ILE A 57 5.97 -12.87 -4.84
N ILE A 58 7.15 -12.29 -4.96
CA ILE A 58 7.74 -11.90 -6.24
C ILE A 58 8.85 -12.89 -6.57
N TYR A 59 8.59 -13.74 -7.55
CA TYR A 59 9.56 -14.65 -8.17
C TYR A 59 10.17 -14.00 -9.42
N GLU A 60 11.17 -14.61 -9.99
CA GLU A 60 11.79 -14.16 -11.24
C GLU A 60 10.77 -14.13 -12.40
N ASP A 61 9.94 -15.16 -12.51
CA ASP A 61 9.02 -15.43 -13.61
C ASP A 61 7.57 -15.05 -13.37
N ARG A 62 7.14 -14.92 -12.11
CA ARG A 62 5.74 -14.67 -11.73
C ARG A 62 5.61 -13.86 -10.45
N VAL A 63 4.39 -13.38 -10.21
CA VAL A 63 3.99 -12.70 -8.96
C VAL A 63 2.76 -13.40 -8.41
N VAL A 64 2.79 -13.76 -7.13
CA VAL A 64 1.70 -14.47 -6.46
C VAL A 64 1.22 -13.64 -5.27
N ALA A 65 -0.08 -13.41 -5.17
CA ALA A 65 -0.70 -12.83 -3.98
C ALA A 65 -1.38 -13.93 -3.16
N ILE A 66 -1.12 -13.97 -1.85
CA ILE A 66 -1.85 -14.85 -0.93
C ILE A 66 -2.77 -13.99 -0.08
N THR A 67 -4.08 -14.26 -0.18
CA THR A 67 -5.10 -13.55 0.57
C THR A 67 -6.18 -14.50 1.08
N ASN A 68 -7.07 -14.02 1.94
CA ASN A 68 -8.19 -14.82 2.44
C ASN A 68 -9.46 -14.66 1.58
N ALA A 69 -10.41 -15.59 1.76
CA ALA A 69 -11.66 -15.63 1.02
C ALA A 69 -12.57 -14.41 1.23
N ILE A 70 -12.38 -13.64 2.30
CA ILE A 70 -13.17 -12.42 2.57
C ILE A 70 -12.69 -11.28 1.65
N GLU A 71 -11.38 -11.08 1.56
CA GLU A 71 -10.78 -9.97 0.82
C GLU A 71 -10.57 -10.26 -0.68
N ALA A 72 -10.43 -11.52 -1.05
CA ALA A 72 -10.12 -11.91 -2.42
C ALA A 72 -11.05 -11.29 -3.48
N PRO A 73 -12.39 -11.28 -3.34
CA PRO A 73 -13.28 -10.72 -4.35
C PRO A 73 -13.00 -9.23 -4.62
N ARG A 74 -12.81 -8.43 -3.57
CA ARG A 74 -12.50 -7.00 -3.69
C ARG A 74 -11.13 -6.78 -4.32
N LEU A 75 -10.11 -7.46 -3.80
CA LEU A 75 -8.74 -7.32 -4.28
C LEU A 75 -8.60 -7.68 -5.77
N ILE A 76 -9.24 -8.76 -6.20
CA ILE A 76 -9.21 -9.19 -7.60
C ILE A 76 -9.97 -8.23 -8.51
N ALA A 77 -11.12 -7.72 -8.04
CA ALA A 77 -11.96 -6.86 -8.87
C ALA A 77 -11.46 -5.41 -8.96
N GLU A 78 -10.81 -4.91 -7.92
CA GLU A 78 -10.56 -3.47 -7.76
C GLU A 78 -9.08 -3.10 -7.68
N GLU A 79 -8.22 -3.99 -7.14
CA GLU A 79 -6.87 -3.60 -6.72
C GLU A 79 -5.75 -4.33 -7.48
N PHE A 80 -5.93 -5.61 -7.79
CA PHE A 80 -4.86 -6.40 -8.37
C PHE A 80 -4.74 -6.23 -9.89
N PRO A 81 -3.52 -5.94 -10.40
CA PRO A 81 -3.20 -6.14 -11.80
C PRO A 81 -3.45 -7.59 -12.24
N SER A 82 -3.82 -7.79 -13.50
CA SER A 82 -4.12 -9.11 -14.09
C SER A 82 -2.94 -10.08 -14.08
N GLU A 83 -1.73 -9.57 -13.91
CA GLU A 83 -0.47 -10.31 -13.88
C GLU A 83 -0.19 -11.00 -12.55
N ILE A 84 -1.03 -10.77 -11.55
CA ILE A 84 -0.89 -11.39 -10.23
C ILE A 84 -1.70 -12.67 -10.18
N ASP A 85 -1.02 -13.79 -9.95
CA ASP A 85 -1.67 -15.06 -9.61
C ASP A 85 -2.20 -15.00 -8.19
N VAL A 86 -3.50 -15.18 -8.00
CA VAL A 86 -4.13 -15.06 -6.67
C VAL A 86 -4.37 -16.43 -6.06
N GLN A 87 -3.75 -16.66 -4.92
CA GLN A 87 -3.98 -17.82 -4.08
C GLN A 87 -4.89 -17.46 -2.91
N VAL A 88 -6.09 -18.01 -2.89
CA VAL A 88 -7.10 -17.76 -1.85
C VAL A 88 -7.04 -18.86 -0.80
N ILE A 89 -6.98 -18.44 0.46
CA ILE A 89 -7.06 -19.35 1.61
C ILE A 89 -8.33 -19.07 2.43
N ASP A 90 -8.73 -20.00 3.26
CA ASP A 90 -9.81 -19.77 4.20
C ASP A 90 -9.42 -18.70 5.23
N TRP A 91 -10.38 -17.87 5.65
CA TRP A 91 -10.13 -16.72 6.52
C TRP A 91 -9.55 -17.09 7.90
N TRP A 92 -9.82 -18.30 8.38
CA TRP A 92 -9.28 -18.82 9.67
C TRP A 92 -7.88 -19.43 9.53
N GLN A 93 -7.39 -19.61 8.33
CA GLN A 93 -6.03 -20.09 8.09
C GLN A 93 -5.05 -18.92 8.11
N GLY A 94 -3.96 -19.07 8.84
CA GLY A 94 -2.87 -18.11 8.80
C GLY A 94 -2.13 -18.17 7.46
N ARG A 95 -1.77 -16.99 6.92
CA ARG A 95 -1.00 -16.91 5.67
C ARG A 95 0.44 -17.38 5.81
N ASP A 96 1.03 -17.28 7.01
CA ASP A 96 2.47 -17.58 7.24
C ASP A 96 2.88 -18.98 6.76
N GLY A 97 2.04 -19.99 6.97
CA GLY A 97 2.28 -21.35 6.54
C GLY A 97 2.21 -21.59 5.01
N LYS A 98 1.81 -20.55 4.25
CA LYS A 98 1.74 -20.60 2.77
C LYS A 98 2.88 -19.82 2.11
N LEU A 99 3.61 -19.03 2.88
CA LEU A 99 4.73 -18.24 2.38
C LEU A 99 5.98 -19.11 2.25
N PRO A 100 6.81 -18.89 1.20
CA PRO A 100 8.09 -19.56 1.09
C PRO A 100 9.03 -19.16 2.23
N THR A 101 9.88 -20.08 2.65
CA THR A 101 10.85 -19.92 3.73
C THR A 101 12.24 -20.38 3.29
N GLY A 102 13.26 -19.94 3.99
CA GLY A 102 14.64 -20.36 3.76
C GLY A 102 15.59 -19.19 3.47
N PRO A 103 16.91 -19.49 3.42
CA PRO A 103 17.96 -18.47 3.33
C PRO A 103 17.98 -17.70 2.00
N LYS A 104 17.30 -18.21 0.97
CA LYS A 104 17.15 -17.57 -0.33
C LYS A 104 15.81 -16.84 -0.51
N ILE A 105 15.05 -16.67 0.54
CA ILE A 105 13.81 -15.90 0.54
C ILE A 105 14.04 -14.60 1.31
N GLY A 106 13.79 -13.48 0.64
CA GLY A 106 13.81 -12.16 1.27
C GLY A 106 12.42 -11.75 1.76
N CYS A 107 12.34 -10.90 2.79
CA CYS A 107 11.08 -10.38 3.30
C CYS A 107 11.25 -8.98 3.87
N ASP A 108 10.27 -8.11 3.66
CA ASP A 108 10.22 -6.75 4.23
C ASP A 108 9.68 -6.70 5.66
N GLN A 109 9.21 -7.83 6.17
CA GLN A 109 8.82 -8.02 7.57
C GLN A 109 9.61 -9.22 8.10
N PRO A 110 10.66 -8.99 8.89
CA PRO A 110 11.58 -10.04 9.27
C PRO A 110 10.89 -11.11 10.12
N GLY A 111 11.19 -12.35 9.76
CA GLY A 111 10.95 -13.54 10.55
C GLY A 111 12.27 -14.30 10.66
N SER A 112 12.36 -15.30 11.52
CA SER A 112 13.62 -16.01 11.81
C SER A 112 14.19 -16.82 10.64
N ASP A 113 13.43 -17.03 9.58
CA ASP A 113 13.69 -17.97 8.49
C ASP A 113 13.80 -17.35 7.08
N ARG A 114 13.82 -16.01 7.01
CA ARG A 114 13.92 -15.23 5.76
C ARG A 114 14.98 -14.14 5.93
N LEU A 115 15.60 -13.75 4.82
CA LEU A 115 16.52 -12.61 4.82
C LEU A 115 15.74 -11.32 5.03
N ASP A 116 16.14 -10.51 6.00
CA ASP A 116 15.55 -9.19 6.23
C ASP A 116 15.90 -8.21 5.10
N LEU A 117 14.88 -7.71 4.42
CA LEU A 117 14.96 -6.73 3.35
C LEU A 117 14.23 -5.42 3.67
N THR A 118 13.90 -5.18 4.94
CA THR A 118 13.12 -4.01 5.36
C THR A 118 13.71 -2.71 4.80
N LYS A 119 15.01 -2.51 4.97
CA LYS A 119 15.69 -1.28 4.53
C LYS A 119 15.80 -1.19 3.01
N GLU A 120 16.13 -2.29 2.36
CA GLU A 120 16.31 -2.33 0.90
C GLU A 120 15.00 -2.05 0.17
N VAL A 121 13.89 -2.63 0.62
CA VAL A 121 12.58 -2.38 0.04
C VAL A 121 12.13 -0.94 0.30
N GLU A 122 12.38 -0.39 1.48
CA GLU A 122 12.14 1.02 1.77
C GLU A 122 12.94 1.97 0.84
N LEU A 123 14.20 1.66 0.56
CA LEU A 123 15.03 2.44 -0.36
C LEU A 123 14.50 2.38 -1.80
N ILE A 124 14.12 1.21 -2.29
CA ILE A 124 13.54 1.05 -3.62
C ILE A 124 12.25 1.86 -3.74
N ARG A 125 11.39 1.82 -2.73
CA ARG A 125 10.12 2.53 -2.69
C ARG A 125 10.26 4.06 -2.75
N GLN A 126 11.38 4.61 -2.31
CA GLN A 126 11.65 6.05 -2.39
C GLN A 126 11.80 6.56 -3.83
N SER A 127 12.08 5.67 -4.78
CA SER A 127 12.21 6.03 -6.19
C SER A 127 10.82 6.04 -6.84
N LEU A 128 10.24 7.22 -6.93
CA LEU A 128 8.92 7.44 -7.52
C LEU A 128 8.96 7.32 -9.04
N VAL A 129 7.93 6.73 -9.62
CA VAL A 129 7.64 6.80 -11.06
C VAL A 129 6.82 8.05 -11.38
N ALA A 130 6.76 8.43 -12.66
CA ALA A 130 6.04 9.65 -13.08
C ALA A 130 4.57 9.65 -12.61
N GLU A 131 3.90 8.50 -12.66
CA GLU A 131 2.54 8.34 -12.17
C GLU A 131 2.39 8.65 -10.68
N ASP A 132 3.34 8.21 -9.84
CA ASP A 132 3.31 8.51 -8.40
C ASP A 132 3.42 10.02 -8.15
N VAL A 133 4.29 10.70 -8.92
CA VAL A 133 4.45 12.15 -8.82
C VAL A 133 3.16 12.88 -9.20
N ASP A 134 2.49 12.47 -10.27
CA ASP A 134 1.25 13.08 -10.72
C ASP A 134 0.10 12.83 -9.74
N ARG A 135 0.00 11.62 -9.19
CA ARG A 135 -0.96 11.31 -8.12
C ARG A 135 -0.72 12.16 -6.87
N MET A 136 0.52 12.29 -6.43
CA MET A 136 0.89 13.12 -5.27
C MET A 136 0.54 14.59 -5.50
N ARG A 137 0.76 15.12 -6.71
CA ARG A 137 0.35 16.49 -7.05
C ARG A 137 -1.16 16.66 -6.98
N SER A 138 -1.92 15.74 -7.58
CA SER A 138 -3.39 15.80 -7.55
C SER A 138 -3.91 15.78 -6.11
N VAL A 139 -3.47 14.81 -5.30
CA VAL A 139 -3.88 14.72 -3.89
C VAL A 139 -3.49 15.97 -3.11
N SER A 140 -2.30 16.54 -3.36
CA SER A 140 -1.84 17.75 -2.66
C SER A 140 -2.70 18.97 -3.01
N VAL A 141 -3.05 19.15 -4.28
CA VAL A 141 -3.91 20.24 -4.74
C VAL A 141 -5.32 20.11 -4.14
N ASP A 142 -5.92 18.94 -4.26
CA ASP A 142 -7.27 18.68 -3.75
C ASP A 142 -7.34 18.82 -2.22
N SER A 143 -6.32 18.37 -1.51
CA SER A 143 -6.21 18.53 -0.06
C SER A 143 -6.09 20.00 0.34
N ALA A 144 -5.29 20.79 -0.38
CA ALA A 144 -5.12 22.22 -0.11
C ALA A 144 -6.43 22.99 -0.35
N ILE A 145 -7.14 22.66 -1.42
CA ILE A 145 -8.45 23.27 -1.73
C ILE A 145 -9.47 22.89 -0.64
N ALA A 146 -9.58 21.59 -0.29
CA ALA A 146 -10.50 21.12 0.74
C ALA A 146 -10.25 21.80 2.09
N LEU A 147 -8.98 21.91 2.49
CA LEU A 147 -8.59 22.59 3.73
C LEU A 147 -8.97 24.08 3.67
N GLY A 148 -8.67 24.76 2.55
CA GLY A 148 -9.00 26.17 2.39
C GLY A 148 -10.50 26.46 2.40
N GLU A 149 -11.31 25.58 1.84
CA GLU A 149 -12.78 25.68 1.88
C GLU A 149 -13.30 25.47 3.32
N ALA A 150 -12.85 24.41 3.99
CA ALA A 150 -13.26 24.12 5.36
C ALA A 150 -12.90 25.27 6.34
N LEU A 151 -11.71 25.83 6.22
CA LEU A 151 -11.24 26.91 7.11
C LEU A 151 -12.02 28.23 6.89
N LYS A 152 -12.52 28.52 5.67
CA LYS A 152 -13.33 29.70 5.42
C LYS A 152 -14.68 29.66 6.14
N GLU A 153 -15.19 28.47 6.43
CA GLU A 153 -16.44 28.26 7.14
C GLU A 153 -16.28 28.25 8.67
N CYS A 154 -15.04 28.24 9.16
CA CYS A 154 -14.77 28.22 10.59
C CYS A 154 -14.98 29.60 11.21
N THR A 155 -15.48 29.59 12.43
CA THR A 155 -15.73 30.77 13.28
C THR A 155 -15.02 30.63 14.63
N ASN A 156 -14.94 31.73 15.39
CA ASN A 156 -14.39 31.72 16.74
C ASN A 156 -15.30 31.04 17.79
N GLN A 157 -16.47 30.55 17.37
CA GLN A 157 -17.38 29.78 18.21
C GLN A 157 -17.22 28.26 17.97
N ASP A 158 -16.50 27.86 16.93
CA ASP A 158 -16.27 26.43 16.64
C ASP A 158 -15.29 25.85 17.64
N ARG A 159 -15.60 24.64 18.09
CA ARG A 159 -14.66 23.81 18.86
C ARG A 159 -13.72 23.09 17.89
N GLU A 160 -12.62 22.58 18.39
CA GLU A 160 -11.66 21.80 17.62
C GLU A 160 -12.31 20.64 16.85
N ILE A 161 -13.29 19.97 17.48
CA ILE A 161 -14.01 18.87 16.85
C ILE A 161 -14.90 19.34 15.69
N ASP A 162 -15.45 20.55 15.77
CA ASP A 162 -16.29 21.13 14.71
C ASP A 162 -15.41 21.47 13.50
N VAL A 163 -14.23 22.03 13.71
CA VAL A 163 -13.22 22.27 12.65
C VAL A 163 -12.77 20.96 12.01
N THR A 164 -12.46 19.95 12.83
CA THR A 164 -12.10 18.61 12.36
C THR A 164 -13.17 17.99 11.48
N ALA A 165 -14.44 18.11 11.88
CA ALA A 165 -15.57 17.58 11.12
C ALA A 165 -15.73 18.28 9.75
N ARG A 166 -15.52 19.62 9.69
CA ARG A 166 -15.56 20.37 8.42
C ARG A 166 -14.46 19.93 7.46
N ILE A 167 -13.23 19.79 7.97
CA ILE A 167 -12.09 19.32 7.17
C ILE A 167 -12.36 17.91 6.66
N ALA A 168 -12.85 17.01 7.51
CA ALA A 168 -13.20 15.65 7.11
C ALA A 168 -14.25 15.65 5.99
N ASN A 169 -15.33 16.42 6.15
CA ASN A 169 -16.37 16.53 5.16
C ASN A 169 -15.85 17.05 3.81
N ALA A 170 -15.03 18.10 3.81
CA ALA A 170 -14.47 18.68 2.58
C ALA A 170 -13.55 17.70 1.83
N LEU A 171 -12.76 16.90 2.57
CA LEU A 171 -11.89 15.87 1.99
C LEU A 171 -12.69 14.70 1.41
N TRP A 172 -13.68 14.17 2.14
CA TRP A 172 -14.55 13.09 1.66
C TRP A 172 -15.33 13.48 0.40
N HIS A 173 -15.81 14.71 0.29
CA HIS A 173 -16.47 15.21 -0.93
C HIS A 173 -15.54 15.25 -2.16
N ARG A 174 -14.23 15.19 -1.95
CA ARG A 174 -13.19 15.09 -3.00
C ARG A 174 -12.64 13.70 -3.18
N ASN A 175 -13.30 12.67 -2.62
CA ASN A 175 -12.84 11.28 -2.60
C ASN A 175 -11.44 11.10 -1.98
N LEU A 176 -11.07 11.97 -1.04
CA LEU A 176 -9.84 11.85 -0.28
C LEU A 176 -10.12 11.16 1.05
N GLU A 177 -9.44 10.05 1.29
CA GLU A 177 -9.52 9.31 2.53
C GLU A 177 -8.55 9.90 3.56
N LEU A 178 -9.05 10.09 4.78
CA LEU A 178 -8.26 10.62 5.87
C LEU A 178 -7.46 9.52 6.55
N VAL A 179 -6.15 9.68 6.57
CA VAL A 179 -5.25 8.78 7.32
C VAL A 179 -5.23 9.15 8.81
N PHE A 180 -5.27 10.44 9.11
CA PHE A 180 -5.30 10.97 10.47
C PHE A 180 -6.01 12.33 10.49
N ILE A 181 -6.82 12.56 11.50
CA ILE A 181 -7.40 13.87 11.79
C ILE A 181 -7.02 14.26 13.21
N GLY A 182 -6.29 15.35 13.32
CA GLY A 182 -6.04 16.00 14.59
C GLY A 182 -6.06 17.51 14.39
N VAL A 183 -6.86 18.20 15.18
CA VAL A 183 -6.79 19.66 15.34
C VAL A 183 -6.32 19.92 16.77
N ALA A 184 -5.19 20.59 16.90
CA ALA A 184 -4.72 21.06 18.19
C ALA A 184 -5.13 22.52 18.34
N GLY A 185 -5.87 22.82 19.40
CA GLY A 185 -6.15 24.16 19.83
C GLY A 185 -4.98 24.74 20.65
N ALA A 186 -4.81 26.04 20.57
CA ALA A 186 -3.90 26.80 21.43
C ALA A 186 -4.70 27.50 22.53
#